data_b35950f8463caaccb27bd9f3b4efe852
#
_entry.id   b35950f8463caaccb27bd9f3b4efe852
#
_cell.length_a   1.000
_cell.length_b   1.000
_cell.length_c   1.000
_cell.angle_alpha   90.00
_cell.angle_beta   90.00
_cell.angle_gamma   90.00
#
_symmetry.space_group_name_H-M   'P 1'
#
loop_
_entity.id
_entity.type
_entity.pdbx_description
1 polymer ?
#
loop_
_entity_poly.entity_id
_entity_poly.type
_entity_poly.pdbx_seq_one_letter_code
_entity_poly.pdbx_strand_id
1 'polypeptide(L)'
;MKLGLSSFFIILFFLCGPAYAKEFYKEFNIKVSGIKIGKLIWTIKIDDTYYLNSLKLKSEGFMSAIYRFSGEYYSEGFVKNNKLNPTKYSHVWKTKKIKKNMELTFKNNRLHSLNQTPYEKEKLRVDVFNIKKAKDPITSFLQIILGENSSLVVDGRRVYTMKATFNKKNNKTVVDISNYSNLWADHKRSKFEKITFEKKSGSPLPLKINIYFDGRVFGLEQI
;
A
#
# COMPACT_ATOMS: atom_id res chain seq x y z
N MET A 1 -40.52 40.78 -48.53
CA MET A 1 -40.63 40.14 -47.22
C MET A 1 -39.44 39.22 -46.97
N LYS A 2 -38.49 39.62 -46.19
CA LYS A 2 -37.31 38.81 -45.86
C LYS A 2 -37.51 38.23 -44.47
N LEU A 3 -37.67 36.92 -44.37
CA LEU A 3 -37.63 36.22 -43.10
C LEU A 3 -36.18 36.08 -42.63
N GLY A 4 -35.88 36.66 -41.48
CA GLY A 4 -34.60 36.46 -40.79
C GLY A 4 -34.58 35.15 -40.06
N LEU A 5 -33.63 34.32 -40.39
CA LEU A 5 -33.34 33.05 -39.67
C LEU A 5 -32.51 33.36 -38.45
N SER A 6 -33.16 33.35 -37.26
CA SER A 6 -32.49 33.55 -35.98
C SER A 6 -31.79 32.24 -35.60
N SER A 7 -30.44 32.26 -35.62
CA SER A 7 -29.59 31.13 -35.21
C SER A 7 -29.57 31.07 -33.68
N PHE A 8 -30.26 30.09 -33.12
CA PHE A 8 -30.25 29.81 -31.70
C PHE A 8 -29.01 28.98 -31.35
N PHE A 9 -27.97 29.66 -30.88
CA PHE A 9 -26.72 29.01 -30.45
C PHE A 9 -26.92 28.44 -29.06
N ILE A 10 -27.19 27.11 -28.98
CA ILE A 10 -27.25 26.38 -27.70
C ILE A 10 -25.82 26.19 -27.20
N ILE A 11 -25.40 27.03 -26.25
CA ILE A 11 -24.17 26.82 -25.49
C ILE A 11 -24.42 25.67 -24.51
N LEU A 12 -23.96 24.49 -24.86
CA LEU A 12 -23.94 23.33 -23.97
C LEU A 12 -22.79 23.55 -22.95
N PHE A 13 -23.11 24.14 -21.80
CA PHE A 13 -22.20 24.18 -20.67
C PHE A 13 -22.04 22.73 -20.15
N PHE A 14 -20.95 22.08 -20.52
CA PHE A 14 -20.47 20.88 -19.82
C PHE A 14 -20.16 21.29 -18.39
N LEU A 15 -21.09 21.03 -17.48
CA LEU A 15 -20.87 21.05 -16.03
C LEU A 15 -19.93 19.88 -15.69
N CYS A 16 -18.64 20.05 -15.98
CA CYS A 16 -17.61 19.19 -15.42
C CYS A 16 -17.51 19.56 -13.93
N GLY A 17 -18.33 18.90 -13.11
CA GLY A 17 -18.24 19.05 -11.67
C GLY A 17 -16.83 18.66 -11.22
N PRO A 18 -16.22 19.36 -10.26
CA PRO A 18 -14.92 18.99 -9.74
C PRO A 18 -14.99 17.57 -9.18
N ALA A 19 -14.14 16.69 -9.71
CA ALA A 19 -13.97 15.35 -9.14
C ALA A 19 -13.37 15.52 -7.73
N TYR A 20 -14.18 15.39 -6.70
CA TYR A 20 -13.71 15.48 -5.32
C TYR A 20 -12.93 14.21 -4.98
N ALA A 21 -11.62 14.35 -4.79
CA ALA A 21 -10.81 13.28 -4.23
C ALA A 21 -11.30 12.94 -2.82
N LYS A 22 -11.62 11.68 -2.58
CA LYS A 22 -11.96 11.19 -1.24
C LYS A 22 -10.67 11.07 -0.44
N GLU A 23 -10.60 11.74 0.70
CA GLU A 23 -9.49 11.64 1.63
C GLU A 23 -9.92 10.84 2.86
N PHE A 24 -9.09 9.86 3.23
CA PHE A 24 -9.27 9.03 4.42
C PHE A 24 -8.03 9.16 5.28
N TYR A 25 -8.24 9.49 6.55
CA TYR A 25 -7.21 9.60 7.56
C TYR A 25 -7.57 8.72 8.75
N LYS A 26 -6.65 7.86 9.18
CA LYS A 26 -6.82 6.98 10.34
C LYS A 26 -5.53 6.85 11.13
N GLU A 27 -5.69 6.82 12.44
CA GLU A 27 -4.60 6.52 13.37
C GLU A 27 -4.80 5.16 14.00
N PHE A 28 -3.69 4.45 14.22
CA PHE A 28 -3.66 3.14 14.82
C PHE A 28 -2.60 3.07 15.91
N ASN A 29 -2.93 2.42 17.03
CA ASN A 29 -1.93 1.95 17.96
C ASN A 29 -1.24 0.69 17.39
N ILE A 30 0.08 0.66 17.42
CA ILE A 30 0.88 -0.52 17.07
C ILE A 30 1.14 -1.29 18.34
N LYS A 31 0.75 -2.58 18.37
CA LYS A 31 0.93 -3.47 19.52
C LYS A 31 1.69 -4.73 19.12
N VAL A 32 2.52 -5.23 20.03
CA VAL A 32 3.15 -6.56 19.94
C VAL A 32 2.91 -7.26 21.27
N SER A 33 2.33 -8.45 21.22
CA SER A 33 1.96 -9.22 22.44
C SER A 33 1.15 -8.38 23.45
N GLY A 34 0.21 -7.55 22.95
CA GLY A 34 -0.63 -6.67 23.77
C GLY A 34 0.03 -5.35 24.20
N ILE A 35 1.34 -5.21 24.09
CA ILE A 35 2.07 -4.01 24.51
C ILE A 35 2.09 -3.00 23.37
N LYS A 36 1.66 -1.76 23.66
CA LYS A 36 1.78 -0.66 22.71
C LYS A 36 3.25 -0.29 22.50
N ILE A 37 3.70 -0.33 21.25
CA ILE A 37 5.09 -0.01 20.86
C ILE A 37 5.19 1.25 20.01
N GLY A 38 4.08 1.76 19.48
CA GLY A 38 4.10 2.92 18.61
C GLY A 38 2.72 3.28 18.07
N LYS A 39 2.75 4.20 17.10
CA LYS A 39 1.58 4.63 16.32
C LYS A 39 1.85 4.53 14.82
N LEU A 40 0.77 4.31 14.07
CA LEU A 40 0.70 4.40 12.63
C LEU A 40 -0.36 5.43 12.24
N ILE A 41 -0.01 6.31 11.32
CA ILE A 41 -0.93 7.20 10.62
C ILE A 41 -1.07 6.68 9.19
N TRP A 42 -2.29 6.47 8.74
CA TRP A 42 -2.62 6.03 7.39
C TRP A 42 -3.47 7.08 6.70
N THR A 43 -2.95 7.63 5.60
CA THR A 43 -3.64 8.61 4.76
C THR A 43 -3.81 8.05 3.36
N ILE A 44 -5.03 8.12 2.84
CA ILE A 44 -5.35 7.76 1.46
C ILE A 44 -6.09 8.92 0.83
N LYS A 45 -5.64 9.34 -0.35
CA LYS A 45 -6.39 10.22 -1.25
C LYS A 45 -6.66 9.44 -2.51
N ILE A 46 -7.91 9.39 -2.94
CA ILE A 46 -8.30 8.62 -4.12
C ILE A 46 -9.47 9.29 -4.82
N ASP A 47 -9.35 9.41 -6.13
CA ASP A 47 -10.42 9.81 -7.05
C ASP A 47 -10.53 8.81 -8.22
N ASP A 48 -11.28 9.15 -9.25
CA ASP A 48 -11.51 8.28 -10.40
C ASP A 48 -10.27 8.11 -11.30
N THR A 49 -9.24 8.95 -11.13
CA THR A 49 -8.05 9.01 -12.00
C THR A 49 -6.75 8.75 -11.28
N TYR A 50 -6.67 9.10 -10.00
CA TYR A 50 -5.43 9.13 -9.23
C TYR A 50 -5.62 8.61 -7.81
N TYR A 51 -4.56 8.05 -7.22
CA TYR A 51 -4.51 7.72 -5.81
C TYR A 51 -3.15 8.06 -5.20
N LEU A 52 -3.20 8.36 -3.91
CA LEU A 52 -2.05 8.50 -3.03
C LEU A 52 -2.31 7.69 -1.77
N ASN A 53 -1.36 6.86 -1.37
CA ASN A 53 -1.42 6.01 -0.18
C ASN A 53 -0.16 6.22 0.65
N SER A 54 -0.31 6.67 1.88
CA SER A 54 0.80 7.02 2.77
C SER A 54 0.63 6.41 4.14
N LEU A 55 1.69 5.77 4.63
CA LEU A 55 1.78 5.22 5.98
C LEU A 55 2.96 5.87 6.70
N LYS A 56 2.72 6.47 7.86
CA LYS A 56 3.76 7.00 8.75
C LYS A 56 3.67 6.31 10.08
N LEU A 57 4.74 5.66 10.50
CA LEU A 57 4.80 4.95 11.77
C LEU A 57 6.02 5.37 12.59
N LYS A 58 5.84 5.36 13.90
CA LYS A 58 6.92 5.68 14.85
C LYS A 58 6.71 4.94 16.17
N SER A 59 7.81 4.65 16.84
CA SER A 59 7.76 4.18 18.23
C SER A 59 7.27 5.28 19.16
N GLU A 60 6.47 4.93 20.17
CA GLU A 60 5.96 5.84 21.20
C GLU A 60 6.10 5.25 22.59
N GLY A 61 5.95 6.13 23.60
CA GLY A 61 5.97 5.75 25.01
C GLY A 61 7.29 5.14 25.46
N PHE A 62 7.22 4.28 26.46
CA PHE A 62 8.39 3.60 27.05
C PHE A 62 9.22 2.85 26.02
N MET A 63 8.58 2.22 25.02
CA MET A 63 9.27 1.49 23.96
C MET A 63 10.17 2.38 23.11
N SER A 64 9.88 3.68 22.97
CA SER A 64 10.74 4.61 22.21
C SER A 64 12.08 4.88 22.91
N ALA A 65 12.16 4.71 24.21
CA ALA A 65 13.42 4.79 24.97
C ALA A 65 14.31 3.57 24.72
N ILE A 66 13.71 2.37 24.63
CA ILE A 66 14.41 1.10 24.42
C ILE A 66 14.77 0.93 22.93
N TYR A 67 13.77 1.04 22.05
CA TYR A 67 13.91 0.82 20.63
C TYR A 67 13.20 1.92 19.80
N ARG A 68 13.97 2.95 19.43
CA ARG A 68 13.45 4.03 18.60
C ARG A 68 13.44 3.62 17.13
N PHE A 69 12.26 3.68 16.52
CA PHE A 69 12.09 3.49 15.08
C PHE A 69 11.10 4.49 14.48
N SER A 70 11.27 4.77 13.22
CA SER A 70 10.26 5.41 12.37
C SER A 70 10.26 4.80 10.98
N GLY A 71 9.10 4.81 10.34
CA GLY A 71 8.93 4.34 8.98
C GLY A 71 7.98 5.27 8.23
N GLU A 72 8.33 5.58 7.00
CA GLU A 72 7.47 6.31 6.08
C GLU A 72 7.37 5.50 4.79
N TYR A 73 6.14 5.22 4.38
CA TYR A 73 5.80 4.49 3.18
C TYR A 73 4.87 5.36 2.35
N TYR A 74 5.14 5.43 1.08
CA TYR A 74 4.40 6.26 0.14
C TYR A 74 4.22 5.53 -1.16
N SER A 75 3.02 5.55 -1.71
CA SER A 75 2.74 5.08 -3.06
C SER A 75 1.73 5.98 -3.72
N GLU A 76 1.93 6.22 -5.00
CA GLU A 76 1.02 6.97 -5.84
C GLU A 76 0.90 6.34 -7.21
N GLY A 77 -0.18 6.66 -7.91
CA GLY A 77 -0.39 6.17 -9.26
C GLY A 77 -1.79 6.47 -9.76
N PHE A 78 -2.14 5.82 -10.86
CA PHE A 78 -3.41 6.03 -11.55
C PHE A 78 -4.45 5.00 -11.15
N VAL A 79 -5.71 5.45 -11.13
CA VAL A 79 -6.89 4.59 -11.05
C VAL A 79 -7.37 4.32 -12.48
N LYS A 80 -7.52 3.06 -12.85
CA LYS A 80 -8.08 2.66 -14.15
C LYS A 80 -8.93 1.42 -13.98
N ASN A 81 -10.21 1.47 -14.37
CA ASN A 81 -11.16 0.36 -14.22
C ASN A 81 -11.21 -0.18 -12.77
N ASN A 82 -11.30 0.70 -11.78
CA ASN A 82 -11.26 0.42 -10.36
C ASN A 82 -9.99 -0.31 -9.87
N LYS A 83 -8.91 -0.28 -10.68
CA LYS A 83 -7.61 -0.86 -10.32
C LYS A 83 -6.58 0.22 -10.10
N LEU A 84 -5.84 0.06 -9.00
CA LEU A 84 -4.71 0.93 -8.65
C LEU A 84 -3.48 0.48 -9.43
N ASN A 85 -2.90 1.38 -10.20
CA ASN A 85 -1.70 1.15 -11.01
C ASN A 85 -0.61 2.07 -10.48
N PRO A 86 0.36 1.56 -9.71
CA PRO A 86 1.40 2.39 -9.13
C PRO A 86 2.30 3.00 -10.21
N THR A 87 2.75 4.22 -9.98
CA THR A 87 3.81 4.88 -10.75
C THR A 87 5.06 5.05 -9.91
N LYS A 88 4.87 5.28 -8.60
CA LYS A 88 5.98 5.44 -7.67
C LYS A 88 5.63 4.82 -6.32
N TYR A 89 6.63 4.18 -5.72
CA TYR A 89 6.63 3.73 -4.34
C TYR A 89 7.94 4.10 -3.68
N SER A 90 7.88 4.54 -2.44
CA SER A 90 9.08 4.72 -1.63
C SER A 90 8.83 4.31 -0.19
N HIS A 91 9.87 3.83 0.47
CA HIS A 91 9.86 3.73 1.91
C HIS A 91 11.19 4.15 2.53
N VAL A 92 11.08 4.77 3.69
CA VAL A 92 12.20 5.12 4.54
C VAL A 92 12.01 4.42 5.88
N TRP A 93 12.98 3.63 6.29
CA TRP A 93 13.01 3.01 7.60
C TRP A 93 14.20 3.52 8.39
N LYS A 94 13.98 4.04 9.58
CA LYS A 94 15.03 4.61 10.43
C LYS A 94 14.96 4.03 11.84
N THR A 95 16.11 3.63 12.35
CA THR A 95 16.35 3.30 13.75
C THR A 95 17.50 4.15 14.29
N LYS A 96 17.88 3.97 15.55
CA LYS A 96 19.09 4.64 16.10
C LYS A 96 20.37 4.32 15.29
N LYS A 97 20.46 3.12 14.71
CA LYS A 97 21.68 2.59 14.08
C LYS A 97 21.63 2.56 12.55
N ILE A 98 20.45 2.48 11.95
CA ILE A 98 20.31 2.17 10.53
C ILE A 98 19.24 3.08 9.91
N LYS A 99 19.56 3.62 8.74
CA LYS A 99 18.59 4.23 7.82
C LYS A 99 18.60 3.43 6.53
N LYS A 100 17.42 3.01 6.09
CA LYS A 100 17.20 2.31 4.80
C LYS A 100 16.19 3.09 3.99
N ASN A 101 16.51 3.28 2.72
CA ASN A 101 15.59 3.87 1.75
C ASN A 101 15.37 2.87 0.63
N MET A 102 14.17 2.86 0.08
CA MET A 102 13.79 2.12 -1.11
C MET A 102 12.93 3.02 -1.99
N GLU A 103 13.20 3.04 -3.27
CA GLU A 103 12.37 3.71 -4.26
C GLU A 103 12.17 2.78 -5.46
N LEU A 104 10.91 2.57 -5.84
CA LEU A 104 10.48 1.82 -7.01
C LEU A 104 9.69 2.75 -7.92
N THR A 105 9.97 2.73 -9.22
CA THR A 105 9.11 3.37 -10.21
C THR A 105 8.50 2.32 -11.10
N PHE A 106 7.28 2.57 -11.57
CA PHE A 106 6.54 1.65 -12.43
C PHE A 106 6.13 2.36 -13.71
N LYS A 107 6.22 1.66 -14.83
CA LYS A 107 5.76 2.12 -16.14
C LYS A 107 5.12 0.96 -16.90
N ASN A 108 3.97 1.18 -17.51
CA ASN A 108 3.24 0.16 -18.27
C ASN A 108 2.98 -1.13 -17.46
N ASN A 109 2.58 -0.98 -16.19
CA ASN A 109 2.32 -2.09 -15.25
C ASN A 109 3.52 -3.03 -15.05
N ARG A 110 4.75 -2.51 -15.10
CA ARG A 110 6.00 -3.21 -14.80
C ARG A 110 6.88 -2.34 -13.93
N LEU A 111 7.73 -2.94 -13.14
CA LEU A 111 8.81 -2.23 -12.48
C LEU A 111 9.73 -1.62 -13.55
N HIS A 112 10.03 -0.34 -13.42
CA HIS A 112 10.91 0.41 -14.33
C HIS A 112 12.27 0.69 -13.69
N SER A 113 12.29 1.06 -12.41
CA SER A 113 13.53 1.26 -11.66
C SER A 113 13.40 0.78 -10.23
N LEU A 114 14.54 0.41 -9.66
CA LEU A 114 14.68 -0.01 -8.27
C LEU A 114 15.95 0.60 -7.71
N ASN A 115 15.80 1.50 -6.73
CA ASN A 115 16.89 2.16 -6.04
C ASN A 115 16.78 1.90 -4.55
N GLN A 116 17.91 1.59 -3.89
CA GLN A 116 17.92 1.38 -2.44
C GLN A 116 19.21 1.89 -1.79
N THR A 117 19.09 2.25 -0.52
CA THR A 117 20.20 2.60 0.35
C THR A 117 20.09 1.81 1.66
N PRO A 118 21.10 1.06 2.09
CA PRO A 118 22.39 0.82 1.41
C PRO A 118 22.23 0.14 0.05
N TYR A 119 23.14 0.43 -0.86
CA TYR A 119 23.16 -0.19 -2.19
C TYR A 119 23.49 -1.67 -2.09
N GLU A 120 22.78 -2.50 -2.88
CA GLU A 120 23.05 -3.93 -2.98
C GLU A 120 24.09 -4.19 -4.09
N LYS A 121 25.16 -4.89 -3.74
CA LYS A 121 26.25 -5.19 -4.67
C LYS A 121 26.02 -6.45 -5.50
N GLU A 122 25.15 -7.35 -5.03
CA GLU A 122 24.84 -8.60 -5.73
C GLU A 122 24.00 -8.34 -6.98
N LYS A 123 24.09 -9.22 -7.94
CA LYS A 123 23.20 -9.23 -9.11
C LYS A 123 21.82 -9.73 -8.69
N LEU A 124 20.78 -9.18 -9.35
CA LEU A 124 19.42 -9.66 -9.18
C LEU A 124 19.32 -11.14 -9.57
N ARG A 125 18.70 -11.94 -8.72
CA ARG A 125 18.43 -13.39 -8.93
C ARG A 125 17.15 -13.63 -9.72
N VAL A 126 16.29 -12.60 -9.82
CA VAL A 126 15.00 -12.62 -10.52
C VAL A 126 14.95 -11.42 -11.43
N ASP A 127 14.56 -11.64 -12.67
CA ASP A 127 14.29 -10.52 -13.62
C ASP A 127 12.97 -9.85 -13.25
N VAL A 128 13.03 -9.00 -12.24
CA VAL A 128 11.87 -8.30 -11.69
C VAL A 128 11.29 -7.26 -12.66
N PHE A 129 12.08 -6.78 -13.61
CA PHE A 129 11.66 -5.75 -14.58
C PHE A 129 10.73 -6.32 -15.66
N ASN A 130 10.80 -7.62 -15.92
CA ASN A 130 9.93 -8.32 -16.87
C ASN A 130 8.64 -8.88 -16.25
N ILE A 131 8.48 -8.74 -14.93
CA ILE A 131 7.26 -9.19 -14.24
C ILE A 131 6.11 -8.22 -14.56
N LYS A 132 5.04 -8.76 -15.16
CA LYS A 132 3.83 -7.98 -15.51
C LYS A 132 2.90 -7.85 -14.33
N LYS A 133 2.23 -6.69 -14.20
CA LYS A 133 1.17 -6.41 -13.20
C LYS A 133 1.63 -6.48 -11.74
N ALA A 134 2.94 -6.45 -11.50
CA ALA A 134 3.46 -6.32 -10.15
C ALA A 134 3.17 -4.93 -9.59
N LYS A 135 2.84 -4.86 -8.31
CA LYS A 135 2.58 -3.62 -7.57
C LYS A 135 3.49 -3.56 -6.35
N ASP A 136 3.61 -2.39 -5.77
CA ASP A 136 4.24 -2.23 -4.47
C ASP A 136 3.36 -2.79 -3.33
N PRO A 137 3.94 -3.02 -2.12
CA PRO A 137 3.22 -3.65 -1.00
C PRO A 137 1.97 -2.89 -0.54
N ILE A 138 2.06 -1.56 -0.41
CA ILE A 138 0.95 -0.80 0.16
C ILE A 138 -0.16 -0.54 -0.85
N THR A 139 0.15 -0.43 -2.13
CA THR A 139 -0.85 -0.44 -3.20
C THR A 139 -1.55 -1.80 -3.30
N SER A 140 -0.79 -2.90 -3.24
CA SER A 140 -1.34 -4.26 -3.26
C SER A 140 -2.29 -4.50 -2.10
N PHE A 141 -1.91 -4.10 -0.89
CA PHE A 141 -2.74 -4.25 0.29
C PHE A 141 -4.00 -3.37 0.22
N LEU A 142 -3.87 -2.11 -0.22
CA LEU A 142 -5.02 -1.24 -0.43
C LEU A 142 -5.99 -1.82 -1.47
N GLN A 143 -5.48 -2.35 -2.58
CA GLN A 143 -6.30 -2.97 -3.62
C GLN A 143 -7.08 -4.18 -3.08
N ILE A 144 -6.48 -5.00 -2.21
CA ILE A 144 -7.15 -6.11 -1.52
C ILE A 144 -8.25 -5.59 -0.58
N ILE A 145 -7.98 -4.53 0.17
CA ILE A 145 -9.01 -3.87 1.00
C ILE A 145 -10.17 -3.38 0.15
N LEU A 146 -9.91 -2.92 -1.07
CA LEU A 146 -10.94 -2.48 -2.03
C LEU A 146 -11.66 -3.64 -2.75
N GLY A 147 -11.29 -4.91 -2.50
CA GLY A 147 -12.02 -6.08 -2.95
C GLY A 147 -11.30 -6.99 -3.95
N GLU A 148 -10.06 -6.72 -4.31
CA GLU A 148 -9.27 -7.67 -5.11
C GLU A 148 -8.91 -8.91 -4.28
N ASN A 149 -8.94 -10.08 -4.94
CA ASN A 149 -8.66 -11.34 -4.27
C ASN A 149 -7.16 -11.70 -4.27
N SER A 150 -6.36 -11.09 -5.13
CA SER A 150 -4.94 -11.42 -5.26
C SER A 150 -4.15 -10.28 -5.86
N SER A 151 -2.89 -10.13 -5.44
CA SER A 151 -1.96 -9.17 -6.01
C SER A 151 -0.54 -9.72 -6.01
N LEU A 152 0.18 -9.52 -7.11
CA LEU A 152 1.62 -9.81 -7.20
C LEU A 152 2.40 -8.59 -6.74
N VAL A 153 3.33 -8.80 -5.82
CA VAL A 153 4.03 -7.72 -5.09
C VAL A 153 5.51 -7.76 -5.39
N VAL A 154 6.08 -6.56 -5.59
CA VAL A 154 7.53 -6.31 -5.55
C VAL A 154 7.78 -5.31 -4.43
N ASP A 155 8.52 -5.71 -3.38
CA ASP A 155 8.82 -4.88 -2.23
C ASP A 155 10.24 -4.27 -2.27
N GLY A 156 10.95 -4.47 -3.39
CA GLY A 156 12.33 -4.04 -3.60
C GLY A 156 13.37 -5.03 -3.08
N ARG A 157 13.00 -6.06 -2.35
CA ARG A 157 13.87 -7.15 -1.89
C ARG A 157 13.34 -8.52 -2.29
N ARG A 158 12.04 -8.63 -2.49
CA ARG A 158 11.32 -9.88 -2.76
C ARG A 158 10.22 -9.64 -3.77
N VAL A 159 9.87 -10.71 -4.45
CA VAL A 159 8.61 -10.87 -5.16
C VAL A 159 7.78 -11.88 -4.40
N TYR A 160 6.50 -11.64 -4.22
CA TYR A 160 5.57 -12.55 -3.58
C TYR A 160 4.13 -12.29 -4.00
N THR A 161 3.24 -13.21 -3.67
CA THR A 161 1.80 -13.08 -3.93
C THR A 161 1.07 -12.83 -2.62
N MET A 162 0.20 -11.83 -2.59
CA MET A 162 -0.84 -11.65 -1.59
C MET A 162 -2.12 -12.29 -2.11
N LYS A 163 -2.74 -13.22 -1.36
CA LYS A 163 -4.02 -13.85 -1.72
C LYS A 163 -5.01 -13.70 -0.58
N ALA A 164 -6.13 -13.05 -0.85
CA ALA A 164 -7.16 -12.76 0.14
C ALA A 164 -8.25 -13.82 0.15
N THR A 165 -8.67 -14.22 1.34
CA THR A 165 -9.82 -15.08 1.60
C THR A 165 -10.71 -14.42 2.65
N PHE A 166 -11.96 -14.16 2.31
CA PHE A 166 -12.93 -13.56 3.21
C PHE A 166 -13.71 -14.62 3.98
N ASN A 167 -13.68 -14.53 5.30
CA ASN A 167 -14.47 -15.38 6.20
C ASN A 167 -15.73 -14.63 6.66
N LYS A 168 -16.88 -15.02 6.11
CA LYS A 168 -18.18 -14.39 6.42
C LYS A 168 -18.61 -14.55 7.87
N LYS A 169 -18.23 -15.65 8.55
CA LYS A 169 -18.69 -15.95 9.93
C LYS A 169 -18.18 -14.92 10.95
N ASN A 170 -16.96 -14.42 10.76
CA ASN A 170 -16.33 -13.49 11.70
C ASN A 170 -15.95 -12.14 11.06
N ASN A 171 -16.47 -11.85 9.86
CA ASN A 171 -16.20 -10.62 9.09
C ASN A 171 -14.69 -10.30 8.96
N LYS A 172 -13.89 -11.35 8.81
CA LYS A 172 -12.43 -11.25 8.78
C LYS A 172 -11.88 -11.67 7.43
N THR A 173 -10.97 -10.87 6.90
CA THR A 173 -10.19 -11.23 5.72
C THR A 173 -8.83 -11.73 6.15
N VAL A 174 -8.42 -12.85 5.59
CA VAL A 174 -7.06 -13.40 5.70
C VAL A 174 -6.36 -13.18 4.37
N VAL A 175 -5.18 -12.59 4.41
CA VAL A 175 -4.31 -12.38 3.25
C VAL A 175 -3.08 -13.25 3.45
N ASP A 176 -3.03 -14.37 2.76
CA ASP A 176 -1.88 -15.27 2.77
C ASP A 176 -0.77 -14.74 1.87
N ILE A 177 0.45 -14.90 2.32
CA ILE A 177 1.65 -14.49 1.61
C ILE A 177 2.37 -15.75 1.12
N SER A 178 2.58 -15.85 -0.19
CA SER A 178 3.12 -17.06 -0.83
C SER A 178 4.01 -16.72 -2.02
N ASN A 179 4.59 -17.76 -2.64
CA ASN A 179 5.39 -17.66 -3.86
C ASN A 179 6.57 -16.66 -3.73
N TYR A 180 7.28 -16.74 -2.62
CA TYR A 180 8.42 -15.87 -2.37
C TYR A 180 9.60 -16.17 -3.29
N SER A 181 10.19 -15.09 -3.82
CA SER A 181 11.49 -15.10 -4.49
C SER A 181 12.32 -13.91 -4.00
N ASN A 182 13.50 -14.17 -3.44
CA ASN A 182 14.41 -13.12 -3.05
C ASN A 182 15.10 -12.53 -4.29
N LEU A 183 15.23 -11.20 -4.31
CA LEU A 183 15.89 -10.49 -5.42
C LEU A 183 17.42 -10.60 -5.36
N TRP A 184 17.95 -10.73 -4.15
CA TRP A 184 19.40 -10.83 -3.90
C TRP A 184 19.72 -11.98 -2.98
N ALA A 185 20.40 -11.72 -1.85
CA ALA A 185 20.81 -12.73 -0.88
C ALA A 185 19.64 -13.52 -0.28
N ASP A 186 19.95 -14.70 0.24
CA ASP A 186 18.97 -15.55 0.92
C ASP A 186 18.57 -14.95 2.26
N HIS A 187 17.48 -14.22 2.26
CA HIS A 187 16.77 -13.85 3.47
C HIS A 187 15.80 -14.96 3.87
N LYS A 188 15.62 -15.18 5.16
CA LYS A 188 14.61 -16.15 5.65
C LYS A 188 13.24 -15.77 5.08
N ARG A 189 12.72 -16.62 4.20
CA ARG A 189 11.53 -16.35 3.39
C ARG A 189 10.25 -16.37 4.22
N SER A 190 10.18 -17.24 5.20
CA SER A 190 8.99 -17.51 6.03
C SER A 190 8.66 -16.44 7.05
N LYS A 191 9.41 -15.35 7.11
CA LYS A 191 9.21 -14.32 8.14
C LYS A 191 7.90 -13.54 8.00
N PHE A 192 7.45 -13.24 6.78
CA PHE A 192 6.17 -12.59 6.53
C PHE A 192 5.16 -13.65 6.09
N GLU A 193 4.26 -14.01 6.99
CA GLU A 193 3.39 -15.18 6.82
C GLU A 193 2.03 -14.80 6.23
N LYS A 194 1.36 -13.86 6.88
CA LYS A 194 0.01 -13.41 6.51
C LYS A 194 -0.33 -12.07 7.13
N ILE A 195 -1.40 -11.46 6.60
CA ILE A 195 -2.09 -10.34 7.22
C ILE A 195 -3.53 -10.79 7.49
N THR A 196 -4.11 -10.37 8.60
CA THR A 196 -5.55 -10.48 8.80
C THR A 196 -6.13 -9.13 9.13
N PHE A 197 -7.33 -8.84 8.65
CA PHE A 197 -7.98 -7.59 8.98
C PHE A 197 -9.51 -7.73 9.10
N GLU A 198 -10.10 -6.81 9.84
CA GLU A 198 -11.53 -6.70 10.07
C GLU A 198 -12.02 -5.35 9.56
N LYS A 199 -13.07 -5.35 8.74
CA LYS A 199 -13.69 -4.14 8.20
C LYS A 199 -14.99 -3.82 8.93
N LYS A 200 -15.24 -2.55 9.18
CA LYS A 200 -16.56 -2.06 9.58
C LYS A 200 -17.34 -1.69 8.32
N SER A 201 -18.63 -2.01 8.29
CA SER A 201 -19.52 -1.57 7.23
C SER A 201 -19.44 -0.04 7.08
N GLY A 202 -19.33 0.44 5.84
CA GLY A 202 -19.21 1.87 5.53
C GLY A 202 -17.81 2.49 5.75
N SER A 203 -16.83 1.75 6.29
CA SER A 203 -15.45 2.22 6.38
C SER A 203 -14.58 1.66 5.25
N PRO A 204 -13.86 2.48 4.49
CA PRO A 204 -12.93 2.00 3.48
C PRO A 204 -11.70 1.34 4.10
N LEU A 205 -11.33 1.72 5.34
CA LEU A 205 -10.16 1.19 6.04
C LEU A 205 -10.56 0.23 7.15
N PRO A 206 -9.73 -0.82 7.41
CA PRO A 206 -9.96 -1.77 8.48
C PRO A 206 -9.90 -1.10 9.86
N LEU A 207 -10.67 -1.64 10.82
CA LEU A 207 -10.59 -1.25 12.24
C LEU A 207 -9.39 -1.88 12.93
N LYS A 208 -9.09 -3.13 12.53
CA LYS A 208 -8.02 -3.93 13.11
C LYS A 208 -7.27 -4.66 12.02
N ILE A 209 -5.95 -4.65 12.12
CA ILE A 209 -5.05 -5.37 11.22
C ILE A 209 -4.04 -6.11 12.08
N ASN A 210 -3.82 -7.39 11.79
CA ASN A 210 -2.73 -8.15 12.40
C ASN A 210 -1.77 -8.61 11.30
N ILE A 211 -0.49 -8.32 11.48
CA ILE A 211 0.60 -8.71 10.59
C ILE A 211 1.40 -9.79 11.30
N TYR A 212 1.47 -10.96 10.69
CA TYR A 212 2.21 -12.11 11.20
C TYR A 212 3.59 -12.12 10.56
N PHE A 213 4.61 -11.93 11.37
CA PHE A 213 5.98 -11.80 10.91
C PHE A 213 6.95 -12.40 11.90
N ASP A 214 7.75 -13.41 11.47
CA ASP A 214 8.82 -14.04 12.25
C ASP A 214 8.31 -14.59 13.60
N GLY A 215 7.15 -15.29 13.57
CA GLY A 215 6.50 -15.85 14.77
C GLY A 215 5.87 -14.82 15.72
N ARG A 216 5.82 -13.54 15.34
CA ARG A 216 5.22 -12.47 16.13
C ARG A 216 4.01 -11.90 15.43
N VAL A 217 3.10 -11.35 16.21
CA VAL A 217 1.92 -10.65 15.72
C VAL A 217 2.03 -9.15 16.03
N PHE A 218 2.05 -8.35 14.99
CA PHE A 218 1.95 -6.89 15.07
C PHE A 218 0.50 -6.50 14.85
N GLY A 219 -0.17 -6.10 15.92
CA GLY A 219 -1.55 -5.61 15.88
C GLY A 219 -1.60 -4.12 15.61
N LEU A 220 -2.45 -3.70 14.67
CA LEU A 220 -2.80 -2.31 14.43
C LEU A 220 -4.28 -2.17 14.83
N GLU A 221 -4.56 -1.35 15.82
CA GLU A 221 -5.92 -1.10 16.33
C GLU A 221 -6.23 0.38 16.14
N GLN A 222 -7.32 0.68 15.41
CA GLN A 222 -7.75 2.06 15.17
C GLN A 222 -8.06 2.75 16.49
N ILE A 223 -7.64 4.03 16.61
CA ILE A 223 -7.92 4.91 17.73
C ILE A 223 -9.21 5.70 17.47
#